data_889ec51fcade7da690c01cef684e34fb
#
_entry.id   889ec51fcade7da690c01cef684e34fb
#
_cell.length_a   1.000
_cell.length_b   1.000
_cell.length_c   1.000
_cell.angle_alpha   90.00
_cell.angle_beta   90.00
_cell.angle_gamma   90.00
#
_symmetry.space_group_name_H-M   'P 1'
#
loop_
_entity.id
_entity.type
_entity.pdbx_description
1 polymer ?
#
loop_
_entity_poly.entity_id
_entity_poly.type
_entity_poly.pdbx_seq_one_letter_code
_entity_poly.pdbx_strand_id
1 'polypeptide(L)'
;MIITTEPKHYPDADLQEVASRHDSAASAMGKLARALDTIPLLSAEIGRLRVRLARTLTDLHNLVAAARATLGADADGEPDPLYYLRDELDVQGQLPPRHRGRP
;
A
#
# COMPACT_ATOMS: atom_id res chain seq x y z
N MET A 1 34.34 -38.14 -50.64
CA MET A 1 34.03 -37.86 -50.20
C MET A 1 33.40 -37.32 -49.65
N ILE A 2 33.02 -37.20 -49.37
CA ILE A 2 32.39 -36.65 -49.00
C ILE A 2 31.97 -36.22 -48.22
N ILE A 3 31.79 -35.86 -47.92
CA ILE A 3 31.41 -35.44 -47.23
C ILE A 3 30.53 -35.02 -46.91
N THR A 4 30.08 -35.12 -46.74
CA THR A 4 29.23 -34.75 -46.50
C THR A 4 28.77 -34.22 -45.72
N THR A 5 28.71 -34.11 -45.50
CA THR A 5 28.29 -33.63 -44.82
C THR A 5 27.53 -33.09 -44.45
N GLU A 6 27.22 -32.99 -44.48
CA GLU A 6 26.48 -32.48 -44.19
C GLU A 6 25.86 -32.11 -43.69
N PRO A 7 25.38 -32.17 -43.49
CA PRO A 7 24.64 -31.82 -43.18
C PRO A 7 24.17 -31.40 -42.37
N LYS A 8 24.32 -30.95 -42.32
CA LYS A 8 23.84 -30.44 -41.73
C LYS A 8 22.87 -30.02 -41.88
N HIS A 9 22.72 -30.32 -42.10
CA HIS A 9 21.45 -29.76 -42.20
C HIS A 9 20.82 -29.73 -40.85
N TYR A 10 19.86 -28.95 -40.71
CA TYR A 10 19.22 -28.79 -39.42
C TYR A 10 17.86 -29.43 -39.49
N PRO A 11 17.62 -30.40 -38.66
CA PRO A 11 16.28 -30.94 -38.54
C PRO A 11 15.30 -29.89 -38.09
N ASP A 12 14.04 -30.12 -38.40
CA ASP A 12 12.96 -29.27 -37.97
C ASP A 12 12.94 -29.05 -36.44
N ALA A 13 13.42 -30.04 -35.68
CA ALA A 13 13.52 -29.95 -34.25
C ALA A 13 14.43 -28.79 -33.78
N ASP A 14 15.54 -28.56 -34.50
CA ASP A 14 16.42 -27.45 -34.18
C ASP A 14 15.78 -26.09 -34.45
N LEU A 15 15.03 -25.99 -35.55
CA LEU A 15 14.32 -24.76 -35.88
C LEU A 15 13.21 -24.48 -34.87
N GLN A 16 12.53 -25.53 -34.43
CA GLN A 16 11.49 -25.39 -33.40
C GLN A 16 12.10 -24.95 -32.09
N GLU A 17 13.27 -25.47 -31.74
CA GLU A 17 13.95 -25.05 -30.52
C GLU A 17 14.34 -23.56 -30.57
N VAL A 18 14.86 -23.11 -31.70
CA VAL A 18 15.20 -21.69 -31.88
C VAL A 18 13.94 -20.81 -31.77
N ALA A 19 12.86 -21.23 -32.42
CA ALA A 19 11.58 -20.49 -32.36
C ALA A 19 11.05 -20.46 -30.92
N SER A 20 11.12 -21.58 -30.22
CA SER A 20 10.68 -21.67 -28.82
C SER A 20 11.48 -20.77 -27.91
N ARG A 21 12.79 -20.68 -28.10
CA ARG A 21 13.65 -19.77 -27.33
C ARG A 21 13.27 -18.31 -27.60
N HIS A 22 13.01 -17.98 -28.87
CA HIS A 22 12.61 -16.66 -29.26
C HIS A 22 11.28 -16.28 -28.61
N ASP A 23 10.30 -17.17 -28.63
CA ASP A 23 8.99 -16.95 -28.02
C ASP A 23 9.12 -16.80 -26.50
N SER A 24 9.97 -17.61 -25.87
CA SER A 24 10.23 -17.50 -24.43
C SER A 24 10.86 -16.17 -24.07
N ALA A 25 11.82 -15.71 -24.87
CA ALA A 25 12.46 -14.43 -24.65
C ALA A 25 11.48 -13.28 -24.83
N ALA A 26 10.64 -13.34 -25.87
CA ALA A 26 9.62 -12.31 -26.09
C ALA A 26 8.59 -12.28 -24.95
N SER A 27 8.21 -13.47 -24.45
CA SER A 27 7.30 -13.57 -23.31
C SER A 27 7.92 -12.98 -22.04
N ALA A 28 9.21 -13.28 -21.78
CA ALA A 28 9.94 -12.75 -20.65
C ALA A 28 10.05 -11.22 -20.74
N MET A 29 10.35 -10.70 -21.92
CA MET A 29 10.41 -9.26 -22.14
C MET A 29 9.05 -8.59 -21.93
N GLY A 30 7.97 -9.23 -22.37
CA GLY A 30 6.62 -8.75 -22.15
C GLY A 30 6.26 -8.72 -20.67
N LYS A 31 6.64 -9.75 -19.93
CA LYS A 31 6.44 -9.78 -18.48
C LYS A 31 7.24 -8.69 -17.78
N LEU A 32 8.49 -8.48 -18.21
CA LEU A 32 9.34 -7.43 -17.66
C LEU A 32 8.73 -6.05 -17.95
N ALA A 33 8.29 -5.82 -19.19
CA ALA A 33 7.67 -4.55 -19.56
C ALA A 33 6.43 -4.27 -18.69
N ARG A 34 5.58 -5.28 -18.48
CA ARG A 34 4.42 -5.14 -17.61
C ARG A 34 4.82 -4.88 -16.17
N ALA A 35 5.87 -5.55 -15.69
CA ALA A 35 6.38 -5.30 -14.34
C ALA A 35 6.89 -3.87 -14.21
N LEU A 36 7.63 -3.38 -15.20
CA LEU A 36 8.15 -2.01 -15.19
C LEU A 36 7.01 -0.99 -15.24
N ASP A 37 5.93 -1.25 -15.96
CA ASP A 37 4.75 -0.40 -15.98
C ASP A 37 3.99 -0.42 -14.66
N THR A 38 4.04 -1.53 -13.94
CA THR A 38 3.34 -1.73 -12.67
C THR A 38 4.08 -1.11 -11.49
N ILE A 39 5.42 -1.08 -11.53
CA ILE A 39 6.25 -0.55 -10.43
C ILE A 39 5.85 0.87 -10.03
N PRO A 40 5.68 1.84 -10.94
CA PRO A 40 5.27 3.19 -10.55
C PRO A 40 3.90 3.21 -9.87
N LEU A 41 2.96 2.38 -10.31
CA LEU A 41 1.64 2.29 -9.70
C LEU A 41 1.72 1.74 -8.28
N LEU A 42 2.52 0.69 -8.07
CA LEU A 42 2.74 0.11 -6.75
C LEU A 42 3.47 1.09 -5.84
N SER A 43 4.46 1.80 -6.36
CA SER A 43 5.19 2.81 -5.60
C SER A 43 4.26 3.94 -5.15
N ALA A 44 3.37 4.38 -6.03
CA ALA A 44 2.38 5.40 -5.69
C ALA A 44 1.41 4.89 -4.62
N GLU A 45 0.98 3.63 -4.73
CA GLU A 45 0.09 3.02 -3.73
C GLU A 45 0.77 2.90 -2.37
N ILE A 46 2.03 2.46 -2.34
CA ILE A 46 2.81 2.39 -1.10
C ILE A 46 2.92 3.78 -0.48
N GLY A 47 3.17 4.80 -1.32
CA GLY A 47 3.24 6.18 -0.84
C GLY A 47 1.94 6.63 -0.18
N ARG A 48 0.80 6.35 -0.82
CA ARG A 48 -0.51 6.69 -0.26
C ARG A 48 -0.77 5.96 1.05
N LEU A 49 -0.44 4.67 1.11
CA LEU A 49 -0.62 3.87 2.33
C LEU A 49 0.26 4.38 3.47
N ARG A 50 1.49 4.77 3.18
CA ARG A 50 2.39 5.35 4.19
C ARG A 50 1.85 6.66 4.74
N VAL A 51 1.31 7.52 3.89
CA VAL A 51 0.70 8.77 4.33
C VAL A 51 -0.51 8.49 5.22
N ARG A 52 -1.37 7.55 4.81
CA ARG A 52 -2.54 7.18 5.62
C ARG A 52 -2.14 6.60 6.96
N LEU A 53 -1.12 5.74 6.96
CA LEU A 53 -0.61 5.17 8.21
C LEU A 53 -0.06 6.26 9.13
N ALA A 54 0.74 7.19 8.59
CA ALA A 54 1.30 8.28 9.37
C ALA A 54 0.18 9.14 9.99
N ARG A 55 -0.86 9.45 9.22
CA ARG A 55 -2.02 10.20 9.74
C ARG A 55 -2.74 9.44 10.84
N THR A 56 -2.96 8.14 10.63
CA THR A 56 -3.64 7.30 11.62
C THR A 56 -2.84 7.22 12.91
N LEU A 57 -1.52 7.09 12.82
CA LEU A 57 -0.65 7.07 14.01
C LEU A 57 -0.68 8.41 14.73
N THR A 58 -0.67 9.53 14.00
CA THR A 58 -0.77 10.86 14.60
C THR A 58 -2.10 11.02 15.30
N ASP A 59 -3.21 10.64 14.67
CA ASP A 59 -4.54 10.69 15.25
C ASP A 59 -4.63 9.84 16.52
N LEU A 60 -4.03 8.66 16.49
CA LEU A 60 -3.98 7.80 17.67
C LEU A 60 -3.18 8.42 18.80
N HIS A 61 -2.00 8.95 18.50
CA HIS A 61 -1.18 9.62 19.53
C HIS A 61 -1.91 10.81 20.14
N ASN A 62 -2.57 11.61 19.33
CA ASN A 62 -3.32 12.75 19.79
C ASN A 62 -4.51 12.33 20.67
N LEU A 63 -5.18 11.25 20.28
CA LEU A 63 -6.29 10.72 21.06
C LEU A 63 -5.82 10.19 22.41
N VAL A 64 -4.70 9.48 22.43
CA VAL A 64 -4.10 8.97 23.67
C VAL A 64 -3.71 10.14 24.59
N ALA A 65 -3.12 11.20 24.02
CA ALA A 65 -2.76 12.38 24.79
C ALA A 65 -3.99 13.06 25.37
N ALA A 66 -5.06 13.18 24.59
CA ALA A 66 -6.31 13.75 25.05
C ALA A 66 -6.95 12.90 26.16
N ALA A 67 -6.90 11.58 26.01
CA ALA A 67 -7.41 10.68 27.03
C ALA A 67 -6.64 10.81 28.35
N ARG A 68 -5.31 10.91 28.27
CA ARG A 68 -4.47 11.13 29.46
C ARG A 68 -4.76 12.47 30.12
N ALA A 69 -4.92 13.51 29.30
CA ALA A 69 -5.29 14.84 29.82
C ALA A 69 -6.64 14.81 30.51
N THR A 70 -7.61 14.08 29.96
CA THR A 70 -8.93 13.90 30.55
C THR A 70 -8.83 13.23 31.93
N LEU A 71 -8.06 12.15 32.02
CA LEU A 71 -7.88 11.43 33.29
C LEU A 71 -7.17 12.32 34.31
N GLY A 72 -6.15 13.06 33.88
CA GLY A 72 -5.47 14.01 34.77
C GLY A 72 -6.39 15.12 35.25
N ALA A 73 -7.18 15.68 34.36
CA ALA A 73 -8.13 16.73 34.69
C ALA A 73 -9.20 16.24 35.68
N ASP A 74 -9.68 15.02 35.48
CA ASP A 74 -10.62 14.39 36.41
C ASP A 74 -10.00 14.19 37.77
N ALA A 75 -8.77 13.68 37.84
CA ALA A 75 -8.05 13.49 39.08
C ALA A 75 -7.80 14.84 39.81
N ASP A 76 -7.56 15.91 39.06
CA ASP A 76 -7.30 17.24 39.61
C ASP A 76 -8.58 17.99 39.97
N GLY A 77 -9.74 17.42 39.69
CA GLY A 77 -11.02 18.04 40.00
C GLY A 77 -11.40 19.21 39.11
N GLU A 78 -10.88 19.21 37.85
CA GLU A 78 -11.26 20.28 36.90
C GLU A 78 -12.75 20.24 36.61
N PRO A 79 -13.39 21.39 36.34
CA PRO A 79 -14.83 21.42 36.16
C PRO A 79 -15.34 20.66 34.96
N ASP A 80 -14.54 20.56 33.90
CA ASP A 80 -14.94 19.85 32.69
C ASP A 80 -13.77 18.97 32.19
N PRO A 81 -13.53 17.85 32.83
CA PRO A 81 -12.39 16.98 32.42
C PRO A 81 -12.55 16.38 31.03
N LEU A 82 -13.79 16.27 30.54
CA LEU A 82 -14.03 15.72 29.20
C LEU A 82 -13.73 16.70 28.07
N TYR A 83 -13.43 17.94 28.40
CA TYR A 83 -13.13 18.98 27.38
C TYR A 83 -12.04 18.53 26.44
N TYR A 84 -10.94 17.99 26.98
CA TYR A 84 -9.79 17.58 26.16
C TYR A 84 -10.14 16.48 25.18
N LEU A 85 -10.92 15.51 25.63
CA LEU A 85 -11.35 14.40 24.78
C LEU A 85 -12.34 14.86 23.71
N ARG A 86 -13.31 15.71 24.09
CA ARG A 86 -14.27 16.24 23.14
C ARG A 86 -13.58 17.08 22.08
N ASP A 87 -12.63 17.91 22.48
CA ASP A 87 -11.88 18.77 21.57
C ASP A 87 -11.11 17.92 20.55
N GLU A 88 -10.41 16.89 20.99
CA GLU A 88 -9.66 16.03 20.08
C GLU A 88 -10.58 15.24 19.14
N LEU A 89 -11.69 14.72 19.64
CA LEU A 89 -12.65 14.03 18.80
C LEU A 89 -13.27 14.95 17.75
N ASP A 90 -13.49 16.21 18.11
CA ASP A 90 -13.99 17.21 17.17
C ASP A 90 -12.96 17.50 16.08
N VAL A 91 -11.69 17.68 16.46
CA VAL A 91 -10.60 17.90 15.51
C VAL A 91 -10.48 16.74 14.53
N GLN A 92 -10.65 15.52 15.01
CA GLN A 92 -10.58 14.33 14.16
C GLN A 92 -11.89 14.05 13.40
N GLY A 93 -12.92 14.85 13.61
CA GLY A 93 -14.21 14.65 12.96
C GLY A 93 -14.98 13.45 13.48
N GLN A 94 -14.69 13.01 14.69
CA GLN A 94 -15.28 11.81 15.29
C GLN A 94 -16.20 12.10 16.46
N LEU A 95 -16.54 13.37 16.67
CA LEU A 95 -17.43 13.72 17.77
C LEU A 95 -18.82 13.12 17.53
N PRO A 96 -19.39 12.41 18.50
CA PRO A 96 -20.73 11.85 18.31
C PRO A 96 -21.77 12.92 18.14
N PRO A 97 -22.82 12.67 17.34
CA PRO A 97 -23.88 13.65 17.16
C PRO A 97 -24.62 13.88 18.46
N ARG A 98 -25.01 15.13 18.68
CA ARG A 98 -25.83 15.46 19.85
C ARG A 98 -27.25 14.96 19.64
N HIS A 99 -27.75 14.27 20.64
CA HIS A 99 -29.15 13.86 20.64
C HIS A 99 -30.02 15.07 21.00
N ARG A 100 -30.76 15.53 19.99
CA ARG A 100 -31.73 16.61 20.24
C ARG A 100 -32.94 16.05 20.99
N GLY A 101 -33.51 16.86 21.89
CA GLY A 101 -34.69 16.48 22.59
C GLY A 101 -34.49 15.54 23.75
N ARG A 102 -33.27 15.29 24.11
CA ARG A 102 -33.00 14.58 25.35
C ARG A 102 -33.09 15.55 26.51
N PRO A 103 -33.91 15.21 27.46
CA PRO A 103 -33.99 16.04 28.66
C PRO A 103 -32.73 15.99 29.47
#